data_c33b9c58c6c9e6f7e04836821468b672
#
_entry.id   c33b9c58c6c9e6f7e04836821468b672
#
_cell.length_a   1.000
_cell.length_b   1.000
_cell.length_c   1.000
_cell.angle_alpha   90.00
_cell.angle_beta   90.00
_cell.angle_gamma   90.00
#
_symmetry.space_group_name_H-M   'P 1'
#
loop_
_entity.id
_entity.type
_entity.pdbx_description
1 polymer ?
#
loop_
_entity_poly.entity_id
_entity_poly.type
_entity_poly.pdbx_seq_one_letter_code
_entity_poly.pdbx_strand_id
1 'polypeptide(L)'
;MAEVVAVIASTHHPFYYRASNATGDDRPPFADAWVEKIERFRETLTRARPDVLVMVGSDHFHQLWLDNMPQFLVGKAPAYDANWYNEEREFGLPRFHLAGEERLSEHILREGLDAGFDLAFSNELRIDHSITCPIITLRPQADLPIVPIYTNIFAPPLPQPKRFVELGRQIRAMVESWPSDQRVAIIGTGHLSLELGGPRQFGPHGPDPEFDRKAIDWIARGDVDGCLAEVTLESLHKPGNATHGFMDFMLMMGAAGDGQPADHVDSLDLFHTMEAYFTWYPKGVPAS
;
A
#
# COMPACT_ATOMS: atom_id res chain seq x y z
N MET A 1 20.82 -14.81 -0.78
CA MET A 1 20.11 -13.68 -0.17
C MET A 1 18.91 -13.37 -1.04
N ALA A 2 17.79 -13.08 -0.44
CA ALA A 2 16.60 -12.71 -1.22
C ALA A 2 16.83 -11.42 -2.01
N GLU A 3 16.06 -11.23 -3.05
CA GLU A 3 16.17 -10.08 -3.94
C GLU A 3 14.88 -9.27 -3.93
N VAL A 4 14.96 -7.96 -3.65
CA VAL A 4 13.83 -7.05 -3.87
C VAL A 4 13.78 -6.71 -5.36
N VAL A 5 12.76 -7.26 -6.04
CA VAL A 5 12.60 -7.15 -7.49
C VAL A 5 11.70 -6.01 -7.94
N ALA A 6 10.81 -5.57 -7.07
CA ALA A 6 9.98 -4.38 -7.27
C ALA A 6 9.57 -3.78 -5.92
N VAL A 7 9.45 -2.46 -5.91
CA VAL A 7 8.72 -1.72 -4.90
C VAL A 7 7.54 -1.06 -5.61
N ILE A 8 6.34 -1.21 -5.07
CA ILE A 8 5.11 -0.74 -5.71
C ILE A 8 4.30 0.05 -4.69
N ALA A 9 3.80 1.20 -5.09
CA ALA A 9 2.86 1.99 -4.30
C ALA A 9 1.58 2.23 -5.09
N SER A 10 0.43 2.06 -4.45
CA SER A 10 -0.87 2.32 -5.07
C SER A 10 -1.88 2.86 -4.07
N THR A 11 -2.82 3.62 -4.56
CA THR A 11 -4.06 3.84 -3.82
C THR A 11 -4.83 2.53 -3.69
N HIS A 12 -5.63 2.42 -2.62
CA HIS A 12 -6.53 1.29 -2.41
C HIS A 12 -7.96 1.82 -2.23
N HIS A 13 -8.78 1.69 -3.25
CA HIS A 13 -10.14 2.19 -3.22
C HIS A 13 -11.15 1.07 -3.46
N PRO A 14 -11.83 0.55 -2.43
CA PRO A 14 -12.64 -0.66 -2.55
C PRO A 14 -13.87 -0.48 -3.46
N PHE A 15 -14.39 0.75 -3.61
CA PHE A 15 -15.55 1.00 -4.47
C PHE A 15 -15.29 0.74 -5.96
N TYR A 16 -14.04 0.90 -6.41
CA TYR A 16 -13.73 0.75 -7.84
C TYR A 16 -13.82 -0.69 -8.33
N TYR A 17 -13.61 -1.65 -7.46
CA TYR A 17 -13.79 -3.04 -7.84
C TYR A 17 -15.21 -3.33 -8.31
N ARG A 18 -16.23 -2.93 -7.53
CA ARG A 18 -17.63 -3.07 -7.94
C ARG A 18 -17.94 -2.26 -9.20
N ALA A 19 -17.46 -1.02 -9.26
CA ALA A 19 -17.67 -0.11 -10.38
C ALA A 19 -17.08 -0.67 -11.68
N SER A 20 -15.85 -1.21 -11.64
CA SER A 20 -15.20 -1.77 -12.83
C SER A 20 -15.85 -3.06 -13.34
N ASN A 21 -16.52 -3.81 -12.46
CA ASN A 21 -17.23 -5.03 -12.82
C ASN A 21 -18.72 -4.80 -13.18
N ALA A 22 -19.21 -3.57 -13.01
CA ALA A 22 -20.58 -3.22 -13.43
C ALA A 22 -20.73 -3.28 -14.95
N THR A 23 -21.94 -3.59 -15.42
CA THR A 23 -22.26 -3.74 -16.84
C THR A 23 -23.50 -2.92 -17.21
N GLY A 24 -23.67 -2.61 -18.50
CA GLY A 24 -24.82 -1.84 -18.98
C GLY A 24 -24.88 -0.44 -18.36
N ASP A 25 -26.09 0.01 -18.04
CA ASP A 25 -26.35 1.36 -17.53
C ASP A 25 -25.75 1.62 -16.12
N ASP A 26 -25.41 0.55 -15.38
CA ASP A 26 -24.79 0.66 -14.05
C ASP A 26 -23.28 0.90 -14.12
N ARG A 27 -22.65 0.77 -15.29
CA ARG A 27 -21.22 0.96 -15.47
C ARG A 27 -20.87 2.45 -15.50
N PRO A 28 -20.07 2.95 -14.52
CA PRO A 28 -19.75 4.37 -14.47
C PRO A 28 -18.78 4.77 -15.61
N PRO A 29 -18.82 6.03 -16.07
CA PRO A 29 -18.00 6.50 -17.19
C PRO A 29 -16.49 6.35 -17.00
N PHE A 30 -16.00 6.36 -15.75
CA PHE A 30 -14.58 6.23 -15.44
C PHE A 30 -14.07 4.78 -15.49
N ALA A 31 -14.96 3.79 -15.49
CA ALA A 31 -14.57 2.38 -15.30
C ALA A 31 -13.59 1.88 -16.36
N ASP A 32 -13.79 2.26 -17.63
CA ASP A 32 -12.92 1.81 -18.73
C ASP A 32 -11.52 2.42 -18.62
N ALA A 33 -11.44 3.72 -18.32
CA ALA A 33 -10.15 4.40 -18.11
C ALA A 33 -9.40 3.83 -16.90
N TRP A 34 -10.11 3.48 -15.83
CA TRP A 34 -9.52 2.85 -14.66
C TRP A 34 -9.00 1.45 -14.99
N VAL A 35 -9.79 0.61 -15.68
CA VAL A 35 -9.38 -0.74 -16.08
C VAL A 35 -8.13 -0.70 -16.97
N GLU A 36 -8.07 0.19 -17.95
CA GLU A 36 -6.89 0.36 -18.82
C GLU A 36 -5.62 0.69 -18.01
N LYS A 37 -5.72 1.59 -17.03
CA LYS A 37 -4.59 1.93 -16.16
C LYS A 37 -4.17 0.76 -15.27
N ILE A 38 -5.13 0.04 -14.70
CA ILE A 38 -4.87 -1.16 -13.90
C ILE A 38 -4.19 -2.26 -14.71
N GLU A 39 -4.57 -2.47 -15.96
CA GLU A 39 -3.90 -3.46 -16.82
C GLU A 39 -2.43 -3.11 -17.03
N ARG A 40 -2.12 -1.84 -17.33
CA ARG A 40 -0.72 -1.38 -17.43
C ARG A 40 0.04 -1.50 -16.11
N PHE A 41 -0.60 -1.18 -15.01
CA PHE A 41 0.00 -1.28 -13.67
C PHE A 41 0.27 -2.75 -13.30
N ARG A 42 -0.64 -3.67 -13.62
CA ARG A 42 -0.48 -5.12 -13.45
C ARG A 42 0.75 -5.68 -14.17
N GLU A 43 1.05 -5.16 -15.36
CA GLU A 43 2.23 -5.55 -16.11
C GLU A 43 3.52 -5.27 -15.33
N THR A 44 3.57 -4.23 -14.49
CA THR A 44 4.77 -3.91 -13.72
C THR A 44 5.13 -5.02 -12.74
N LEU A 45 4.16 -5.59 -12.02
CA LEU A 45 4.38 -6.73 -11.15
C LEU A 45 4.66 -8.02 -11.94
N THR A 46 3.98 -8.21 -13.06
CA THR A 46 4.19 -9.39 -13.93
C THR A 46 5.62 -9.44 -14.44
N ARG A 47 6.20 -8.31 -14.83
CA ARG A 47 7.61 -8.21 -15.26
C ARG A 47 8.58 -8.49 -14.12
N ALA A 48 8.27 -8.05 -12.92
CA ALA A 48 9.10 -8.28 -11.74
C ALA A 48 9.18 -9.76 -11.35
N ARG A 49 8.20 -10.59 -11.68
CA ARG A 49 8.13 -12.03 -11.38
C ARG A 49 8.52 -12.37 -9.94
N PRO A 50 7.81 -11.82 -8.93
CA PRO A 50 8.09 -12.15 -7.54
C PRO A 50 7.61 -13.56 -7.19
N ASP A 51 8.24 -14.14 -6.16
CA ASP A 51 7.84 -15.38 -5.50
C ASP A 51 7.02 -15.10 -4.24
N VAL A 52 7.25 -13.93 -3.61
CA VAL A 52 6.62 -13.49 -2.34
C VAL A 52 6.26 -12.02 -2.42
N LEU A 53 5.16 -11.63 -1.78
CA LEU A 53 4.74 -10.23 -1.63
C LEU A 53 4.83 -9.79 -0.17
N VAL A 54 5.60 -8.75 0.13
CA VAL A 54 5.48 -7.99 1.38
C VAL A 54 4.44 -6.91 1.15
N MET A 55 3.32 -6.99 1.88
CA MET A 55 2.16 -6.14 1.66
C MET A 55 1.98 -5.17 2.83
N VAL A 56 2.09 -3.88 2.58
CA VAL A 56 1.92 -2.83 3.59
C VAL A 56 0.59 -2.13 3.39
N GLY A 57 -0.17 -2.00 4.45
CA GLY A 57 -1.45 -1.28 4.45
C GLY A 57 -1.86 -0.89 5.86
N SER A 58 -3.08 -0.41 6.03
CA SER A 58 -3.61 0.04 7.32
C SER A 58 -4.92 -0.67 7.63
N ASP A 59 -5.09 -1.16 8.86
CA ASP A 59 -6.36 -1.76 9.28
C ASP A 59 -7.43 -0.66 9.41
N HIS A 60 -8.61 -0.90 8.81
CA HIS A 60 -9.72 0.04 8.83
C HIS A 60 -10.64 -0.20 10.03
N PHE A 61 -10.08 -0.39 11.21
CA PHE A 61 -10.81 -0.73 12.44
C PHE A 61 -11.67 -1.99 12.30
N HIS A 62 -11.16 -3.00 11.59
CA HIS A 62 -11.79 -4.31 11.50
C HIS A 62 -11.38 -5.24 12.64
N GLN A 63 -10.10 -5.21 13.03
CA GLN A 63 -9.57 -6.05 14.10
C GLN A 63 -8.64 -5.32 15.06
N LEU A 64 -8.06 -4.19 14.67
CA LEU A 64 -7.23 -3.34 15.54
C LEU A 64 -8.05 -2.14 15.97
N TRP A 65 -8.25 -2.01 17.28
CA TRP A 65 -9.09 -0.98 17.87
C TRP A 65 -8.30 -0.12 18.85
N LEU A 66 -8.94 0.93 19.38
CA LEU A 66 -8.31 1.87 20.31
C LEU A 66 -7.86 1.25 21.65
N ASP A 67 -8.31 0.05 21.95
CA ASP A 67 -7.89 -0.74 23.11
C ASP A 67 -6.59 -1.49 22.87
N ASN A 68 -6.23 -1.74 21.61
CA ASN A 68 -5.00 -2.42 21.22
C ASN A 68 -4.59 -2.06 19.78
N MET A 69 -4.03 -0.88 19.61
CA MET A 69 -3.57 -0.38 18.29
C MET A 69 -2.04 -0.31 18.27
N PRO A 70 -1.36 -1.30 17.67
CA PRO A 70 0.08 -1.25 17.46
C PRO A 70 0.44 -0.21 16.41
N GLN A 71 1.60 0.42 16.54
CA GLN A 71 2.06 1.39 15.54
C GLN A 71 2.43 0.72 14.20
N PHE A 72 3.08 -0.44 14.30
CA PHE A 72 3.41 -1.31 13.17
C PHE A 72 3.23 -2.76 13.60
N LEU A 73 2.57 -3.56 12.75
CA LEU A 73 2.28 -4.97 13.05
C LEU A 73 2.60 -5.84 11.85
N VAL A 74 3.28 -6.96 12.07
CA VAL A 74 3.58 -7.97 11.05
C VAL A 74 2.69 -9.20 11.28
N GLY A 75 2.02 -9.64 10.24
CA GLY A 75 1.36 -10.95 10.28
C GLY A 75 2.37 -12.08 10.18
N LYS A 76 2.23 -13.08 11.07
CA LYS A 76 3.09 -14.26 11.12
C LYS A 76 2.23 -15.52 11.20
N ALA A 77 1.49 -15.80 10.14
CA ALA A 77 0.65 -16.99 10.03
C ALA A 77 0.91 -17.72 8.72
N PRO A 78 0.68 -19.04 8.66
CA PRO A 78 0.84 -19.82 7.43
C PRO A 78 -0.20 -19.48 6.35
N ALA A 79 -1.32 -18.87 6.74
CA ALA A 79 -2.38 -18.45 5.84
C ALA A 79 -3.24 -17.36 6.47
N TYR A 80 -3.95 -16.63 5.62
CA TYR A 80 -4.83 -15.54 6.01
C TYR A 80 -6.14 -15.60 5.24
N ASP A 81 -7.25 -15.42 5.95
CA ASP A 81 -8.54 -15.16 5.32
C ASP A 81 -8.72 -13.66 5.01
N ALA A 82 -9.36 -13.35 3.90
CA ALA A 82 -9.75 -12.03 3.43
C ALA A 82 -11.04 -12.16 2.60
N ASN A 83 -11.91 -11.24 2.50
CA ASN A 83 -12.11 -9.97 3.14
C ASN A 83 -13.08 -10.09 4.35
N TRP A 84 -13.42 -8.96 4.99
CA TRP A 84 -14.46 -8.92 6.00
C TRP A 84 -15.86 -8.94 5.37
N TYR A 85 -16.87 -9.40 6.13
CA TYR A 85 -18.24 -9.53 5.64
C TYR A 85 -18.83 -8.20 5.09
N ASN A 86 -18.57 -7.09 5.77
CA ASN A 86 -18.99 -5.77 5.31
C ASN A 86 -18.33 -5.38 3.99
N GLU A 87 -17.07 -5.73 3.76
CA GLU A 87 -16.35 -5.46 2.52
C GLU A 87 -16.91 -6.25 1.33
N GLU A 88 -17.30 -7.50 1.56
CA GLU A 88 -18.01 -8.30 0.56
C GLU A 88 -19.37 -7.67 0.22
N ARG A 89 -20.14 -7.29 1.25
CA ARG A 89 -21.48 -6.72 1.08
C ARG A 89 -21.45 -5.34 0.45
N GLU A 90 -20.56 -4.45 0.90
CA GLU A 90 -20.55 -3.03 0.52
C GLU A 90 -19.77 -2.79 -0.76
N PHE A 91 -18.65 -3.46 -0.93
CA PHE A 91 -17.73 -3.26 -2.05
C PHE A 91 -17.73 -4.39 -3.08
N GLY A 92 -18.36 -5.51 -2.76
CA GLY A 92 -18.38 -6.69 -3.61
C GLY A 92 -17.05 -7.41 -3.71
N LEU A 93 -16.12 -7.16 -2.77
CA LEU A 93 -14.80 -7.77 -2.79
C LEU A 93 -14.89 -9.29 -2.62
N PRO A 94 -14.12 -10.08 -3.38
CA PRO A 94 -14.12 -11.53 -3.27
C PRO A 94 -13.46 -11.98 -1.97
N ARG A 95 -13.83 -13.15 -1.50
CA ARG A 95 -13.07 -13.84 -0.43
C ARG A 95 -11.80 -14.44 -1.00
N PHE A 96 -10.73 -14.31 -0.22
CA PHE A 96 -9.47 -14.97 -0.49
C PHE A 96 -9.06 -15.84 0.69
N HIS A 97 -8.31 -16.88 0.37
CA HIS A 97 -7.47 -17.60 1.30
C HIS A 97 -6.04 -17.47 0.80
N LEU A 98 -5.24 -16.65 1.48
CA LEU A 98 -3.90 -16.26 1.05
C LEU A 98 -2.87 -17.05 1.82
N ALA A 99 -1.90 -17.65 1.13
CA ALA A 99 -0.76 -18.26 1.80
C ALA A 99 0.10 -17.19 2.48
N GLY A 100 0.64 -17.48 3.67
CA GLY A 100 1.61 -16.65 4.37
C GLY A 100 3.03 -17.16 4.16
N GLU A 101 4.03 -16.24 4.12
CA GLU A 101 5.45 -16.59 4.18
C GLU A 101 5.97 -16.38 5.61
N GLU A 102 5.73 -17.36 6.47
CA GLU A 102 6.07 -17.29 7.90
C GLU A 102 7.57 -17.07 8.17
N ARG A 103 8.44 -17.66 7.34
CA ARG A 103 9.89 -17.56 7.52
C ARG A 103 10.39 -16.15 7.27
N LEU A 104 9.86 -15.48 6.24
CA LEU A 104 10.17 -14.09 5.98
C LEU A 104 9.56 -13.18 7.05
N SER A 105 8.33 -13.45 7.49
CA SER A 105 7.70 -12.73 8.61
C SER A 105 8.56 -12.80 9.87
N GLU A 106 9.02 -14.00 10.24
CA GLU A 106 9.88 -14.18 11.41
C GLU A 106 11.25 -13.50 11.26
N HIS A 107 11.82 -13.55 10.06
CA HIS A 107 13.06 -12.85 9.75
C HIS A 107 12.91 -11.33 9.90
N ILE A 108 11.85 -10.74 9.30
CA ILE A 108 11.55 -9.30 9.44
C ILE A 108 11.39 -8.90 10.91
N LEU A 109 10.68 -9.70 11.72
CA LEU A 109 10.49 -9.41 13.14
C LEU A 109 11.83 -9.43 13.91
N ARG A 110 12.70 -10.39 13.63
CA ARG A 110 14.01 -10.51 14.31
C ARG A 110 14.94 -9.37 13.93
N GLU A 111 15.12 -9.14 12.63
CA GLU A 111 15.96 -8.05 12.14
C GLU A 111 15.40 -6.68 12.54
N GLY A 112 14.06 -6.57 12.68
CA GLY A 112 13.40 -5.37 13.16
C GLY A 112 13.86 -4.99 14.58
N LEU A 113 13.92 -5.94 15.49
CA LEU A 113 14.41 -5.71 16.86
C LEU A 113 15.86 -5.22 16.86
N ASP A 114 16.72 -5.83 16.03
CA ASP A 114 18.13 -5.43 15.92
C ASP A 114 18.29 -4.03 15.28
N ALA A 115 17.34 -3.64 14.40
CA ALA A 115 17.29 -2.32 13.78
C ALA A 115 16.58 -1.24 14.63
N GLY A 116 16.10 -1.58 15.84
CA GLY A 116 15.41 -0.65 16.74
C GLY A 116 13.94 -0.39 16.36
N PHE A 117 13.31 -1.36 15.71
CA PHE A 117 11.87 -1.37 15.45
C PHE A 117 11.20 -2.48 16.29
N ASP A 118 10.47 -2.08 17.31
CA ASP A 118 9.66 -2.98 18.14
C ASP A 118 8.35 -3.30 17.42
N LEU A 119 8.44 -4.10 16.36
CA LEU A 119 7.28 -4.49 15.56
C LEU A 119 6.38 -5.43 16.36
N ALA A 120 5.11 -5.08 16.48
CA ALA A 120 4.11 -6.02 16.98
C ALA A 120 3.93 -7.17 15.97
N PHE A 121 3.39 -8.32 16.42
CA PHE A 121 3.05 -9.40 15.50
C PHE A 121 1.74 -10.08 15.87
N SER A 122 1.14 -10.73 14.88
CA SER A 122 -0.03 -11.57 15.09
C SER A 122 0.11 -12.89 14.33
N ASN A 123 -0.25 -13.99 14.99
CA ASN A 123 -0.39 -15.31 14.36
C ASN A 123 -1.82 -15.53 13.81
N GLU A 124 -2.71 -14.58 14.05
CA GLU A 124 -4.10 -14.62 13.59
C GLU A 124 -4.48 -13.23 13.08
N LEU A 125 -4.44 -13.05 11.77
CA LEU A 125 -4.88 -11.85 11.08
C LEU A 125 -5.93 -12.21 10.05
N ARG A 126 -6.96 -11.38 9.96
CA ARG A 126 -7.84 -11.34 8.81
C ARG A 126 -7.51 -10.10 7.98
N ILE A 127 -7.26 -10.31 6.71
CA ILE A 127 -6.80 -9.27 5.79
C ILE A 127 -7.98 -8.44 5.29
N ASP A 128 -7.84 -7.13 5.30
CA ASP A 128 -8.82 -6.17 4.81
C ASP A 128 -8.51 -5.63 3.41
N HIS A 129 -9.34 -4.72 2.93
CA HIS A 129 -9.25 -4.16 1.59
C HIS A 129 -7.96 -3.35 1.35
N SER A 130 -7.27 -2.85 2.37
CA SER A 130 -6.00 -2.16 2.15
C SER A 130 -4.95 -3.07 1.50
N ILE A 131 -5.01 -4.36 1.77
CA ILE A 131 -4.12 -5.36 1.18
C ILE A 131 -4.79 -6.09 0.01
N THR A 132 -6.10 -6.37 0.07
CA THR A 132 -6.75 -7.13 -0.99
C THR A 132 -7.04 -6.32 -2.25
N CYS A 133 -7.24 -5.00 -2.16
CA CYS A 133 -7.36 -4.16 -3.37
C CYS A 133 -6.12 -4.26 -4.26
N PRO A 134 -4.87 -4.06 -3.78
CA PRO A 134 -3.70 -4.25 -4.63
C PRO A 134 -3.52 -5.70 -5.12
N ILE A 135 -3.94 -6.70 -4.36
CA ILE A 135 -3.95 -8.09 -4.85
C ILE A 135 -4.90 -8.21 -6.05
N ILE A 136 -6.11 -7.72 -5.94
CA ILE A 136 -7.11 -7.73 -7.05
C ILE A 136 -6.58 -7.00 -8.28
N THR A 137 -5.93 -5.87 -8.09
CA THR A 137 -5.43 -5.06 -9.21
C THR A 137 -4.17 -5.64 -9.84
N LEU A 138 -3.22 -6.09 -9.05
CA LEU A 138 -1.89 -6.53 -9.52
C LEU A 138 -1.79 -8.03 -9.78
N ARG A 139 -2.42 -8.85 -8.93
CA ARG A 139 -2.34 -10.31 -8.98
C ARG A 139 -3.67 -10.97 -8.60
N PRO A 140 -4.74 -10.82 -9.42
CA PRO A 140 -6.09 -11.29 -9.06
C PRO A 140 -6.19 -12.80 -8.83
N GLN A 141 -5.19 -13.58 -9.24
CA GLN A 141 -5.10 -15.01 -8.95
C GLN A 141 -4.84 -15.29 -7.46
N ALA A 142 -4.27 -14.32 -6.72
CA ALA A 142 -3.95 -14.41 -5.30
C ALA A 142 -3.13 -15.67 -4.94
N ASP A 143 -2.21 -16.08 -5.82
CA ASP A 143 -1.49 -17.34 -5.80
C ASP A 143 -0.05 -17.22 -5.25
N LEU A 144 0.36 -16.02 -4.82
CA LEU A 144 1.65 -15.77 -4.19
C LEU A 144 1.50 -15.66 -2.67
N PRO A 145 2.45 -16.23 -1.89
CA PRO A 145 2.44 -16.03 -0.45
C PRO A 145 2.72 -14.58 -0.08
N ILE A 146 2.13 -14.13 1.04
CA ILE A 146 2.23 -12.76 1.50
C ILE A 146 2.87 -12.67 2.89
N VAL A 147 3.51 -11.53 3.16
CA VAL A 147 3.82 -11.04 4.50
C VAL A 147 3.04 -9.74 4.70
N PRO A 148 1.92 -9.75 5.42
CA PRO A 148 1.15 -8.54 5.67
C PRO A 148 1.81 -7.70 6.77
N ILE A 149 1.91 -6.40 6.54
CA ILE A 149 2.39 -5.41 7.51
C ILE A 149 1.33 -4.32 7.62
N TYR A 150 0.79 -4.14 8.83
CA TYR A 150 -0.16 -3.08 9.11
C TYR A 150 0.50 -1.89 9.80
N THR A 151 0.11 -0.69 9.39
CA THR A 151 0.56 0.58 9.94
C THR A 151 -0.60 1.30 10.61
N ASN A 152 -0.32 2.03 11.69
CA ASN A 152 -1.30 2.90 12.32
C ASN A 152 -1.27 4.29 11.69
N ILE A 153 -2.30 4.60 10.89
CA ILE A 153 -2.51 5.93 10.30
C ILE A 153 -3.79 6.61 10.82
N PHE A 154 -4.59 5.91 11.64
CA PHE A 154 -5.92 6.37 12.04
C PHE A 154 -6.06 6.69 13.53
N ALA A 155 -5.39 5.94 14.41
CA ALA A 155 -5.60 6.01 15.86
C ALA A 155 -4.46 6.74 16.57
N PRO A 156 -4.62 8.04 16.93
CA PRO A 156 -3.60 8.79 17.67
C PRO A 156 -3.26 8.15 19.04
N PRO A 157 -1.99 8.23 19.48
CA PRO A 157 -0.88 8.97 18.86
C PRO A 157 -0.31 8.24 17.64
N LEU A 158 -0.10 8.97 16.54
CA LEU A 158 0.45 8.42 15.30
C LEU A 158 1.99 8.51 15.27
N PRO A 159 2.68 7.55 14.62
CA PRO A 159 4.09 7.69 14.32
C PRO A 159 4.33 8.91 13.41
N GLN A 160 5.47 9.58 13.58
CA GLN A 160 5.84 10.70 12.70
C GLN A 160 6.12 10.22 11.27
N PRO A 161 5.86 11.02 10.23
CA PRO A 161 6.10 10.65 8.82
C PRO A 161 7.50 10.09 8.55
N LYS A 162 8.52 10.65 9.20
CA LYS A 162 9.90 10.15 9.13
C LYS A 162 10.02 8.68 9.51
N ARG A 163 9.23 8.20 10.49
CA ARG A 163 9.28 6.80 10.92
C ARG A 163 8.78 5.83 9.85
N PHE A 164 7.86 6.28 8.99
CA PHE A 164 7.42 5.48 7.84
C PHE A 164 8.53 5.33 6.81
N VAL A 165 9.22 6.42 6.46
CA VAL A 165 10.38 6.36 5.55
C VAL A 165 11.48 5.45 6.11
N GLU A 166 11.80 5.60 7.41
CA GLU A 166 12.80 4.75 8.07
C GLU A 166 12.38 3.27 8.06
N LEU A 167 11.11 2.98 8.35
CA LEU A 167 10.60 1.60 8.29
C LEU A 167 10.70 1.03 6.88
N GLY A 168 10.38 1.81 5.85
CA GLY A 168 10.52 1.38 4.46
C GLY A 168 11.95 0.97 4.11
N ARG A 169 12.95 1.79 4.48
CA ARG A 169 14.37 1.46 4.31
C ARG A 169 14.74 0.16 5.02
N GLN A 170 14.24 -0.01 6.25
CA GLN A 170 14.53 -1.21 7.05
C GLN A 170 13.83 -2.45 6.49
N ILE A 171 12.56 -2.38 6.08
CA ILE A 171 11.87 -3.51 5.44
C ILE A 171 12.67 -4.01 4.23
N ARG A 172 13.14 -3.09 3.38
CA ARG A 172 13.99 -3.48 2.25
C ARG A 172 15.28 -4.18 2.71
N ALA A 173 16.00 -3.60 3.66
CA ALA A 173 17.23 -4.18 4.19
C ALA A 173 16.99 -5.57 4.81
N MET A 174 15.91 -5.74 5.58
CA MET A 174 15.50 -7.01 6.17
C MET A 174 15.19 -8.06 5.09
N VAL A 175 14.48 -7.69 4.05
CA VAL A 175 14.20 -8.60 2.93
C VAL A 175 15.51 -8.99 2.22
N GLU A 176 16.36 -8.03 1.91
CA GLU A 176 17.64 -8.28 1.22
C GLU A 176 18.63 -9.09 2.09
N SER A 177 18.50 -9.07 3.43
CA SER A 177 19.29 -9.89 4.35
C SER A 177 18.75 -11.31 4.53
N TRP A 178 17.53 -11.60 4.08
CA TRP A 178 16.92 -12.92 4.26
C TRP A 178 17.70 -14.00 3.49
N PRO A 179 18.14 -15.10 4.18
CA PRO A 179 18.95 -16.15 3.57
C PRO A 179 18.09 -17.08 2.69
N SER A 180 17.58 -16.56 1.60
CA SER A 180 16.73 -17.24 0.62
C SER A 180 17.15 -16.82 -0.79
N ASP A 181 16.78 -17.55 -1.82
CA ASP A 181 16.92 -17.18 -3.24
C ASP A 181 15.63 -16.59 -3.84
N GLN A 182 14.63 -16.35 -3.01
CA GLN A 182 13.34 -15.85 -3.44
C GLN A 182 13.39 -14.39 -3.89
N ARG A 183 12.53 -14.09 -4.83
CA ARG A 183 12.29 -12.77 -5.41
C ARG A 183 11.11 -12.14 -4.70
N VAL A 184 11.32 -11.01 -4.07
CA VAL A 184 10.31 -10.34 -3.23
C VAL A 184 9.87 -9.03 -3.85
N ALA A 185 8.57 -8.81 -4.00
CA ALA A 185 8.02 -7.49 -4.26
C ALA A 185 7.50 -6.89 -2.94
N ILE A 186 7.82 -5.61 -2.71
CA ILE A 186 7.28 -4.83 -1.58
C ILE A 186 6.17 -3.95 -2.14
N ILE A 187 4.96 -4.11 -1.66
CA ILE A 187 3.78 -3.39 -2.14
C ILE A 187 3.14 -2.65 -0.99
N GLY A 188 3.05 -1.34 -1.09
CA GLY A 188 2.39 -0.50 -0.09
C GLY A 188 1.19 0.23 -0.66
N THR A 189 0.16 0.38 0.17
CA THR A 189 -1.06 1.05 -0.24
C THR A 189 -1.41 2.18 0.71
N GLY A 190 -1.86 3.27 0.13
CA GLY A 190 -2.20 4.47 0.88
C GLY A 190 -3.18 5.32 0.10
N HIS A 191 -3.23 6.58 0.48
CA HIS A 191 -4.04 7.59 -0.21
C HIS A 191 -3.25 8.87 -0.42
N LEU A 192 -3.60 9.60 -1.47
CA LEU A 192 -3.29 11.01 -1.61
C LEU A 192 -4.27 11.81 -0.71
N SER A 193 -4.72 13.00 -1.12
CA SER A 193 -5.73 13.70 -0.32
C SER A 193 -7.01 12.87 -0.21
N LEU A 194 -7.53 12.71 1.01
CA LEU A 194 -8.74 11.94 1.27
C LEU A 194 -9.51 12.51 2.45
N GLU A 195 -10.82 12.68 2.24
CA GLU A 195 -11.75 13.08 3.29
C GLU A 195 -12.88 12.07 3.43
N LEU A 196 -13.13 11.60 4.64
CA LEU A 196 -14.19 10.66 4.97
C LEU A 196 -15.22 11.34 5.88
N GLY A 197 -16.51 11.23 5.53
CA GLY A 197 -17.63 11.80 6.30
C GLY A 197 -17.73 13.32 6.27
N GLY A 198 -16.87 14.02 5.54
CA GLY A 198 -16.84 15.47 5.47
C GLY A 198 -17.47 16.04 4.18
N PRO A 199 -17.58 17.37 4.08
CA PRO A 199 -18.25 18.02 2.95
C PRO A 199 -17.50 17.88 1.61
N ARG A 200 -16.21 17.52 1.63
CA ARG A 200 -15.39 17.34 0.43
C ARG A 200 -15.31 15.89 -0.03
N GLN A 201 -15.94 14.93 0.69
CA GLN A 201 -15.81 13.49 0.40
C GLN A 201 -16.24 13.12 -1.01
N PHE A 202 -17.31 13.72 -1.52
CA PHE A 202 -17.87 13.41 -2.85
C PHE A 202 -17.79 14.60 -3.79
N GLY A 203 -16.70 15.36 -3.72
CA GLY A 203 -16.41 16.44 -4.66
C GLY A 203 -16.11 15.91 -6.08
N PRO A 204 -16.00 16.81 -7.07
CA PRO A 204 -15.69 16.44 -8.45
C PRO A 204 -14.23 15.97 -8.63
N HIS A 205 -13.37 16.24 -7.66
CA HIS A 205 -11.96 15.88 -7.60
C HIS A 205 -11.62 15.41 -6.18
N GLY A 206 -10.39 14.95 -5.97
CA GLY A 206 -9.87 14.76 -4.62
C GLY A 206 -9.96 16.03 -3.77
N PRO A 207 -9.99 15.94 -2.45
CA PRO A 207 -10.21 17.07 -1.55
C PRO A 207 -9.19 18.21 -1.69
N ASP A 208 -7.96 17.91 -2.14
CA ASP A 208 -6.88 18.88 -2.35
C ASP A 208 -6.01 18.51 -3.58
N PRO A 209 -6.43 18.91 -4.79
CA PRO A 209 -5.67 18.61 -6.02
C PRO A 209 -4.28 19.26 -6.07
N GLU A 210 -3.99 20.29 -5.28
CA GLU A 210 -2.67 20.90 -5.19
C GLU A 210 -1.72 19.98 -4.41
N PHE A 211 -2.17 19.50 -3.26
CA PHE A 211 -1.44 18.49 -2.48
C PHE A 211 -1.19 17.24 -3.33
N ASP A 212 -2.21 16.74 -4.03
CA ASP A 212 -2.10 15.51 -4.83
C ASP A 212 -1.02 15.62 -5.91
N ARG A 213 -1.02 16.71 -6.68
CA ARG A 213 0.02 16.97 -7.69
C ARG A 213 1.42 17.03 -7.09
N LYS A 214 1.55 17.69 -5.93
CA LYS A 214 2.82 17.81 -5.24
C LYS A 214 3.31 16.48 -4.68
N ALA A 215 2.41 15.70 -4.10
CA ALA A 215 2.68 14.36 -3.59
C ALA A 215 3.15 13.42 -4.70
N ILE A 216 2.46 13.41 -5.84
CA ILE A 216 2.86 12.64 -7.02
C ILE A 216 4.26 13.06 -7.51
N ASP A 217 4.56 14.35 -7.53
CA ASP A 217 5.86 14.87 -7.97
C ASP A 217 7.00 14.45 -7.03
N TRP A 218 6.82 14.50 -5.70
CA TRP A 218 7.80 13.98 -4.74
C TRP A 218 8.10 12.50 -4.97
N ILE A 219 7.04 11.68 -5.12
CA ILE A 219 7.19 10.24 -5.31
C ILE A 219 7.84 9.94 -6.66
N ALA A 220 7.38 10.59 -7.73
CA ALA A 220 7.90 10.37 -9.09
C ALA A 220 9.39 10.69 -9.19
N ARG A 221 9.87 11.72 -8.49
CA ARG A 221 11.29 12.11 -8.47
C ARG A 221 12.13 11.43 -7.40
N GLY A 222 11.50 10.69 -6.47
CA GLY A 222 12.20 10.12 -5.32
C GLY A 222 12.66 11.18 -4.31
N ASP A 223 11.98 12.33 -4.25
CA ASP A 223 12.36 13.47 -3.41
C ASP A 223 11.91 13.26 -1.96
N VAL A 224 12.55 12.33 -1.28
CA VAL A 224 12.27 12.01 0.13
C VAL A 224 12.52 13.19 1.05
N ASP A 225 13.61 13.92 0.83
CA ASP A 225 13.99 15.06 1.69
C ASP A 225 13.01 16.23 1.52
N GLY A 226 12.62 16.56 0.29
CA GLY A 226 11.61 17.58 0.01
C GLY A 226 10.25 17.21 0.60
N CYS A 227 9.87 15.94 0.50
CA CYS A 227 8.64 15.43 1.13
C CYS A 227 8.71 15.57 2.66
N LEU A 228 9.77 15.11 3.31
CA LEU A 228 9.96 15.19 4.77
C LEU A 228 10.07 16.62 5.30
N ALA A 229 10.52 17.58 4.48
CA ALA A 229 10.59 18.97 4.87
C ALA A 229 9.21 19.64 5.04
N GLU A 230 8.19 19.13 4.34
CA GLU A 230 6.86 19.74 4.31
C GLU A 230 5.77 18.87 4.96
N VAL A 231 5.96 17.54 4.98
CA VAL A 231 4.96 16.61 5.49
C VAL A 231 5.13 16.41 6.99
N THR A 232 4.12 16.84 7.73
CA THR A 232 3.96 16.62 9.17
C THR A 232 2.58 16.02 9.43
N LEU A 233 2.32 15.49 10.63
CA LEU A 233 0.98 15.02 10.99
C LEU A 233 -0.07 16.14 10.87
N GLU A 234 0.30 17.37 11.21
CA GLU A 234 -0.59 18.53 11.08
C GLU A 234 -0.84 18.90 9.62
N SER A 235 0.21 18.96 8.78
CA SER A 235 0.06 19.28 7.36
C SER A 235 -0.78 18.26 6.60
N LEU A 236 -0.74 16.98 6.97
CA LEU A 236 -1.55 15.93 6.38
C LEU A 236 -3.04 16.01 6.73
N HIS A 237 -3.40 16.69 7.82
CA HIS A 237 -4.80 16.89 8.17
C HIS A 237 -5.52 17.93 7.29
N LYS A 238 -4.77 18.87 6.73
CA LYS A 238 -5.32 19.95 5.90
C LYS A 238 -5.93 19.47 4.58
N PRO A 239 -5.27 18.61 3.80
CA PRO A 239 -5.82 18.05 2.56
C PRO A 239 -7.05 17.14 2.76
N GLY A 240 -7.24 16.61 3.96
CA GLY A 240 -8.39 15.77 4.32
C GLY A 240 -8.12 14.94 5.57
N ASN A 241 -9.17 14.58 6.28
CA ASN A 241 -9.07 13.91 7.58
C ASN A 241 -8.50 12.47 7.51
N ALA A 242 -8.42 11.88 6.33
CA ALA A 242 -7.84 10.55 6.09
C ALA A 242 -6.54 10.61 5.24
N THR A 243 -6.01 11.79 4.96
CA THR A 243 -4.76 11.97 4.18
C THR A 243 -3.52 11.39 4.87
N HIS A 244 -3.60 11.02 6.15
CA HIS A 244 -2.53 10.31 6.85
C HIS A 244 -2.14 8.98 6.17
N GLY A 245 -3.03 8.40 5.33
CA GLY A 245 -2.69 7.29 4.43
C GLY A 245 -1.54 7.57 3.47
N PHE A 246 -1.20 8.82 3.23
CA PHE A 246 -0.01 9.21 2.46
C PHE A 246 1.30 8.74 3.10
N MET A 247 1.34 8.53 4.41
CA MET A 247 2.53 8.04 5.10
C MET A 247 2.94 6.63 4.63
N ASP A 248 2.00 5.79 4.18
CA ASP A 248 2.34 4.50 3.59
C ASP A 248 3.03 4.66 2.21
N PHE A 249 2.71 5.70 1.44
CA PHE A 249 3.51 6.05 0.26
C PHE A 249 4.91 6.53 0.62
N MET A 250 5.07 7.28 1.71
CA MET A 250 6.39 7.67 2.20
C MET A 250 7.21 6.46 2.65
N LEU A 251 6.57 5.43 3.21
CA LEU A 251 7.21 4.15 3.51
C LEU A 251 7.73 3.50 2.21
N MET A 252 6.94 3.50 1.14
CA MET A 252 7.39 2.95 -0.15
C MET A 252 8.52 3.77 -0.77
N MET A 253 8.54 5.09 -0.63
CA MET A 253 9.69 5.91 -1.04
C MET A 253 10.96 5.48 -0.30
N GLY A 254 10.86 5.22 1.01
CA GLY A 254 11.96 4.67 1.81
C GLY A 254 12.42 3.29 1.31
N ALA A 255 11.50 2.40 0.98
CA ALA A 255 11.80 1.05 0.46
C ALA A 255 12.40 1.11 -0.96
N ALA A 256 11.99 2.05 -1.80
CA ALA A 256 12.57 2.27 -3.12
C ALA A 256 14.04 2.72 -3.05
N GLY A 257 14.36 3.52 -2.04
CA GLY A 257 15.67 4.14 -1.84
C GLY A 257 15.67 5.63 -2.11
N ASP A 258 16.47 6.35 -1.34
CA ASP A 258 16.52 7.82 -1.42
C ASP A 258 16.99 8.29 -2.80
N GLY A 259 16.29 9.28 -3.34
CA GLY A 259 16.62 9.86 -4.65
C GLY A 259 16.36 8.95 -5.84
N GLN A 260 15.64 7.84 -5.65
CA GLN A 260 15.29 6.93 -6.75
C GLN A 260 14.00 7.38 -7.44
N PRO A 261 14.04 7.89 -8.68
CA PRO A 261 12.84 8.19 -9.44
C PRO A 261 12.02 6.91 -9.70
N ALA A 262 10.70 7.03 -9.72
CA ALA A 262 9.84 5.91 -10.09
C ALA A 262 10.00 5.56 -11.59
N ASP A 263 10.12 4.26 -11.88
CA ASP A 263 10.22 3.75 -13.26
C ASP A 263 8.85 3.74 -13.96
N HIS A 264 7.77 3.67 -13.19
CA HIS A 264 6.40 3.81 -13.67
C HIS A 264 5.65 4.78 -12.77
N VAL A 265 4.97 5.73 -13.37
CA VAL A 265 4.10 6.69 -12.71
C VAL A 265 2.82 6.80 -13.52
N ASP A 266 1.69 6.54 -12.90
CA ASP A 266 0.37 6.79 -13.50
C ASP A 266 -0.60 7.32 -12.45
N SER A 267 -1.61 8.06 -12.89
CA SER A 267 -2.65 8.59 -12.02
C SER A 267 -3.95 8.79 -12.79
N LEU A 268 -5.05 8.77 -12.04
CA LEU A 268 -6.39 9.01 -12.58
C LEU A 268 -7.17 9.83 -11.56
N ASP A 269 -7.59 11.01 -11.99
CA ASP A 269 -8.48 11.86 -11.18
C ASP A 269 -9.89 11.27 -11.25
N LEU A 270 -10.37 10.81 -10.11
CA LEU A 270 -11.71 10.27 -9.95
C LEU A 270 -12.51 11.17 -9.01
N PHE A 271 -13.83 11.04 -9.08
CA PHE A 271 -14.79 12.02 -8.53
C PHE A 271 -14.61 12.40 -7.04
N HIS A 272 -13.87 11.64 -6.23
CA HIS A 272 -13.66 12.01 -4.83
C HIS A 272 -12.23 11.76 -4.34
N THR A 273 -11.37 11.23 -5.17
CA THR A 273 -9.95 11.02 -4.85
C THR A 273 -9.13 10.91 -6.12
N MET A 274 -7.85 11.19 -6.00
CA MET A 274 -6.85 10.91 -7.02
C MET A 274 -6.31 9.49 -6.81
N GLU A 275 -6.48 8.61 -7.80
CA GLU A 275 -5.78 7.34 -7.85
C GLU A 275 -4.36 7.54 -8.35
N ALA A 276 -3.39 6.88 -7.73
CA ALA A 276 -2.00 6.97 -8.13
C ALA A 276 -1.28 5.62 -8.01
N TYR A 277 -0.38 5.37 -8.96
CA TYR A 277 0.31 4.10 -9.14
C TYR A 277 1.78 4.36 -9.45
N PHE A 278 2.66 3.74 -8.67
CA PHE A 278 4.11 3.91 -8.79
C PHE A 278 4.81 2.55 -8.74
N THR A 279 5.85 2.38 -9.54
CA THR A 279 6.71 1.20 -9.47
C THR A 279 8.17 1.60 -9.58
N TRP A 280 9.00 0.99 -8.77
CA TRP A 280 10.46 1.07 -8.82
C TRP A 280 11.03 -0.34 -9.00
N TYR A 281 12.04 -0.46 -9.83
CA TYR A 281 12.79 -1.70 -9.98
C TYR A 281 14.22 -1.51 -9.46
N PRO A 282 14.51 -1.91 -8.21
CA PRO A 282 15.82 -1.63 -7.58
C PRO A 282 17.04 -2.17 -8.32
N LYS A 283 16.83 -3.14 -9.18
CA LYS A 283 17.89 -3.74 -10.04
C LYS A 283 17.78 -3.32 -11.52
N GLY A 284 17.02 -2.29 -11.79
CA GLY A 284 16.69 -1.83 -13.15
C GLY A 284 15.46 -2.52 -13.73
N VAL A 285 14.86 -1.87 -14.73
CA VAL A 285 13.63 -2.38 -15.37
C VAL A 285 13.89 -3.77 -15.98
N PRO A 286 13.10 -4.80 -15.61
CA PRO A 286 13.29 -6.13 -16.19
C PRO A 286 13.05 -6.12 -17.69
N ALA A 287 13.84 -6.94 -18.42
CA ALA A 287 13.62 -7.16 -19.83
C ALA A 287 12.22 -7.73 -20.10
N SER A 288 11.59 -7.28 -21.17
CA SER A 288 10.26 -7.71 -21.60
C SER A 288 10.22 -9.19 -22.01
#